data_44696a0cc1df7f4b04dc3ee7d56e11f9
#
_entry.id   44696a0cc1df7f4b04dc3ee7d56e11f9
#
_cell.length_a   1.000
_cell.length_b   1.000
_cell.length_c   1.000
_cell.angle_alpha   90.00
_cell.angle_beta   90.00
_cell.angle_gamma   90.00
#
_symmetry.space_group_name_H-M   'P 1'
#
loop_
_entity.id
_entity.type
_entity.pdbx_description
1 polymer ?
#
loop_
_entity_poly.entity_id
_entity_poly.type
_entity_poly.pdbx_seq_one_letter_code
_entity_poly.pdbx_strand_id
1 'polypeptide(L)' 'MGMSEILTVKEAAQLLKTTRQQIRKMIANEELPAVKVGREWRIPMESIRMFLEENL' A
#
# COMPACT_ATOMS: atom_id res chain seq x y z
N MET A 1 8.86 19.37 0.00
CA MET A 1 8.47 18.87 0.06
C MET A 1 8.23 17.78 -0.41
N GLY A 2 7.65 17.45 -0.86
CA GLY A 2 7.39 16.27 -1.55
C GLY A 2 7.54 15.06 -0.78
N MET A 3 7.37 15.18 0.46
CA MET A 3 7.39 14.05 1.24
C MET A 3 6.27 13.20 0.93
N SER A 4 6.49 11.99 0.56
CA SER A 4 5.43 11.02 0.35
C SER A 4 4.91 10.56 1.69
N GLU A 5 3.63 10.45 1.79
CA GLU A 5 3.02 9.84 2.94
C GLU A 5 3.27 8.35 2.91
N ILE A 6 3.39 7.78 4.09
CA ILE A 6 3.54 6.34 4.24
C ILE A 6 2.34 5.84 5.02
N LEU A 7 1.66 4.86 4.46
CA LEU A 7 0.41 4.37 5.00
C LEU A 7 0.59 3.05 5.72
N THR A 8 -0.24 2.83 6.73
CA THR A 8 -0.35 1.51 7.32
C THR A 8 -1.20 0.63 6.42
N VAL A 9 -1.18 -0.67 6.70
CA VAL A 9 -2.04 -1.60 5.96
C VAL A 9 -3.50 -1.19 6.11
N LYS A 10 -3.89 -0.78 7.32
CA LYS A 10 -5.26 -0.37 7.57
C LYS A 10 -5.63 0.85 6.73
N GLU A 11 -4.72 1.84 6.69
CA GLU A 11 -4.99 3.05 5.93
C GLU A 11 -5.08 2.77 4.44
N ALA A 12 -4.18 1.91 3.95
CA ALA A 12 -4.22 1.55 2.54
C ALA A 12 -5.51 0.82 2.19
N ALA A 13 -5.96 -0.05 3.09
CA ALA A 13 -7.20 -0.78 2.89
C ALA A 13 -8.39 0.18 2.82
N GLN A 14 -8.40 1.17 3.69
CA GLN A 14 -9.47 2.15 3.70
C GLN A 14 -9.45 2.99 2.43
N LEU A 15 -8.27 3.38 2.01
CA LEU A 15 -8.11 4.22 0.83
C LEU A 15 -8.57 3.48 -0.43
N LEU A 16 -8.23 2.22 -0.54
CA LEU A 16 -8.61 1.41 -1.68
C LEU A 16 -9.95 0.72 -1.49
N LYS A 17 -10.58 0.95 -0.35
CA LYS A 17 -11.90 0.39 -0.02
C LYS A 17 -11.89 -1.12 -0.10
N THR A 18 -10.91 -1.71 0.51
CA THR A 18 -10.77 -3.16 0.55
C THR A 18 -10.39 -3.60 1.96
N THR A 19 -9.95 -4.82 2.11
CA THR A 19 -9.62 -5.37 3.41
C THR A 19 -8.10 -5.35 3.63
N ARG A 20 -7.71 -5.42 4.91
CA ARG A 20 -6.29 -5.52 5.24
C ARG A 20 -5.69 -6.80 4.68
N GLN A 21 -6.48 -7.87 4.69
CA GLN A 21 -6.00 -9.12 4.14
C GLN A 21 -5.69 -8.99 2.66
N GLN A 22 -6.54 -8.28 1.93
CA GLN A 22 -6.31 -8.06 0.51
C GLN A 22 -5.05 -7.24 0.27
N ILE A 23 -4.83 -6.22 1.11
CA ILE A 23 -3.61 -5.41 0.98
C ILE A 23 -2.37 -6.28 1.19
N ARG A 24 -2.38 -7.13 2.22
CA ARG A 24 -1.25 -8.00 2.47
C ARG A 24 -0.99 -8.95 1.30
N LYS A 25 -2.06 -9.42 0.69
CA LYS A 25 -1.94 -10.29 -0.46
C LYS A 25 -1.31 -9.58 -1.65
N MET A 26 -1.70 -8.32 -1.85
CA MET A 26 -1.14 -7.52 -2.93
C MET A 26 0.35 -7.27 -2.70
N ILE A 27 0.73 -7.05 -1.45
CA ILE A 27 2.14 -6.87 -1.13
C ILE A 27 2.90 -8.16 -1.40
N ALA A 28 2.35 -9.29 -0.98
CA ALA A 28 3.00 -10.58 -1.16
C ALA A 28 3.17 -10.91 -2.64
N ASN A 29 2.24 -10.50 -3.47
CA ASN A 29 2.29 -10.74 -4.90
C ASN A 29 3.07 -9.66 -5.63
N GLU A 30 3.69 -8.75 -4.90
CA GLU A 30 4.50 -7.68 -5.47
C GLU A 30 3.70 -6.75 -6.38
N GLU A 31 2.41 -6.67 -6.13
CA GLU A 31 1.56 -5.73 -6.86
C GLU A 31 1.59 -4.36 -6.20
N LEU A 32 1.99 -4.31 -4.94
CA LEU A 32 1.97 -3.09 -4.17
C LEU A 32 3.28 -3.00 -3.39
N PRO A 33 4.26 -2.26 -3.92
CA PRO A 33 5.55 -2.13 -3.23
C PRO A 33 5.37 -1.58 -1.83
N ALA A 34 6.01 -2.19 -0.86
CA ALA A 34 5.89 -1.79 0.53
C ALA A 34 7.18 -2.07 1.26
N VAL A 35 7.33 -1.42 2.41
CA VAL A 35 8.53 -1.55 3.24
C VAL A 35 8.13 -2.14 4.57
N LYS A 36 8.91 -3.11 5.04
CA LYS A 36 8.65 -3.69 6.35
C LYS A 36 9.36 -2.88 7.41
N VAL A 37 8.61 -2.38 8.37
CA VAL A 37 9.15 -1.62 9.49
C VAL A 37 8.77 -2.36 10.75
N GLY A 38 9.76 -2.98 11.39
CA GLY A 38 9.47 -3.85 12.51
C GLY A 38 8.65 -5.03 12.05
N ARG A 39 7.46 -5.16 12.57
CA ARG A 39 6.57 -6.27 12.22
C ARG A 39 5.46 -5.87 11.28
N GLU A 40 5.47 -4.61 10.85
CA GLU A 40 4.35 -4.10 10.11
C GLU A 40 4.78 -3.55 8.77
N TRP A 41 3.91 -3.70 7.80
CA TRP A 41 4.14 -3.15 6.48
C TRP A 41 3.79 -1.68 6.46
N ARG A 42 4.57 -0.92 5.72
CA ARG A 42 4.27 0.48 5.43
C ARG A 42 4.23 0.63 3.93
N ILE A 43 3.17 1.26 3.44
CA ILE A 43 2.94 1.39 2.01
C ILE A 43 3.07 2.86 1.62
N PRO A 44 4.10 3.21 0.84
CA PRO A 44 4.22 4.59 0.35
C PRO A 44 3.00 4.95 -0.50
N MET A 45 2.54 6.18 -0.38
CA MET A 45 1.41 6.64 -1.18
C MET A 45 1.70 6.48 -2.67
N GLU A 46 2.97 6.62 -3.05
CA GLU A 46 3.37 6.44 -4.43
C GLU A 46 2.99 5.06 -4.94
N SER A 47 3.10 4.04 -4.09
CA SER A 47 2.73 2.68 -4.48
C SER A 47 1.25 2.58 -4.81
N ILE A 48 0.43 3.26 -4.00
CA ILE A 48 -1.01 3.28 -4.23
C ILE A 48 -1.31 3.94 -5.58
N ARG A 49 -0.67 5.07 -5.84
CA ARG A 49 -0.89 5.80 -7.06
C ARG A 49 -0.50 4.97 -8.28
N MET A 50 0.65 4.31 -8.20
CA MET A 50 1.13 3.47 -9.30
C MET A 50 0.18 2.30 -9.53
N PHE A 51 -0.29 1.69 -8.45
CA PHE A 51 -1.21 0.57 -8.58
C PHE A 51 -2.49 1.00 -9.29
N LEU A 52 -3.01 2.15 -8.90
CA LEU A 52 -4.25 2.64 -9.52
C LEU A 52 -4.03 2.96 -10.99
N GLU A 53 -2.89 3.55 -11.33
CA GLU A 53 -2.61 3.89 -12.71
C GLU A 53 -2.50 2.65 -13.59
N GLU A 54 -1.94 1.59 -13.03
CA GLU A 54 -1.76 0.37 -13.81
C GLU A 54 -3.04 -0.43 -13.98
N ASN A 55 -4.02 -0.18 -13.12
CA ASN A 55 -5.24 -0.97 -13.11
C ASN A 55 -6.47 -0.20 -13.55
N LEU A 56 -6.30 0.96 -14.11
CA LEU A 56 -7.44 1.74 -14.61
C LEU A 56 -7.78 1.41 -16.05
#